data_d3c8bc244de3a55cb1e28b77d4b822cb
#
_entry.id   d3c8bc244de3a55cb1e28b77d4b822cb
#
_cell.length_a   1.000
_cell.length_b   1.000
_cell.length_c   1.000
_cell.angle_alpha   90.00
_cell.angle_beta   90.00
_cell.angle_gamma   90.00
#
_symmetry.space_group_name_H-M   'P 1'
#
loop_
_entity.id
_entity.type
_entity.pdbx_description
1 polymer ?
#
loop_
_entity_poly.entity_id
_entity_poly.type
_entity_poly.pdbx_seq_one_letter_code
_entity_poly.pdbx_strand_id
1 'polypeptide(L)'
;QNMDSSFLGGKSLPFYMLGLSNASGMFDITGTMLMVYWAFAYGFKSLWIPWLWPVFNQIFLMVYLSVWLRRSNVLTGAEWIKTRFGKGKGSTLSHTIVIVFALLSVLGFLSYGFIGIGKFMEIFIPWEVVSPFIPFNVPAEYVPHVYGIFFTTIATFYVMLGGMLS
;
A
#
# COMPACT_ATOMS: atom_id res chain seq x y z
N GLN A 1 15.49 -12.34 14.40
CA GLN A 1 15.49 -11.82 13.02
C GLN A 1 15.94 -10.36 13.06
N ASN A 2 16.97 -10.03 12.31
CA ASN A 2 17.45 -8.64 12.20
C ASN A 2 16.43 -7.83 11.39
N MET A 3 16.22 -6.56 11.75
CA MET A 3 15.34 -5.64 10.98
C MET A 3 15.70 -5.59 9.50
N ASP A 4 16.99 -5.61 9.15
CA ASP A 4 17.46 -5.64 7.78
C ASP A 4 16.99 -6.87 6.99
N SER A 5 16.91 -8.03 7.61
CA SER A 5 16.41 -9.24 6.95
C SER A 5 14.89 -9.21 6.76
N SER A 6 14.16 -8.62 7.70
CA SER A 6 12.69 -8.55 7.65
C SER A 6 12.20 -7.49 6.66
N PHE A 7 12.83 -6.30 6.63
CA PHE A 7 12.36 -5.18 5.81
C PHE A 7 13.08 -5.05 4.45
N LEU A 8 14.32 -5.52 4.35
CA LEU A 8 15.13 -5.37 3.13
C LEU A 8 15.48 -6.71 2.47
N GLY A 9 14.91 -7.83 2.95
CA GLY A 9 15.25 -9.15 2.44
C GLY A 9 16.74 -9.46 2.50
N GLY A 10 17.47 -8.89 3.50
CA GLY A 10 18.92 -9.04 3.64
C GLY A 10 19.76 -8.39 2.52
N LYS A 11 19.15 -7.55 1.68
CA LYS A 11 19.78 -6.92 0.49
C LYS A 11 20.32 -7.91 -0.55
N SER A 12 19.85 -9.17 -0.51
CA SER A 12 20.31 -10.26 -1.37
C SER A 12 19.29 -10.67 -2.45
N LEU A 13 18.13 -10.01 -2.49
CA LEU A 13 17.08 -10.33 -3.44
C LEU A 13 17.47 -9.94 -4.88
N PRO A 14 17.25 -10.83 -5.85
CA PRO A 14 17.48 -10.52 -7.25
C PRO A 14 16.49 -9.47 -7.78
N PHE A 15 16.89 -8.71 -8.78
CA PHE A 15 16.12 -7.57 -9.29
C PHE A 15 14.72 -7.93 -9.78
N TYR A 16 14.53 -9.13 -10.34
CA TYR A 16 13.24 -9.59 -10.83
C TYR A 16 12.25 -9.87 -9.70
N MET A 17 12.72 -10.37 -8.55
CA MET A 17 11.86 -10.56 -7.37
C MET A 17 11.42 -9.22 -6.80
N LEU A 18 12.34 -8.24 -6.73
CA LEU A 18 12.00 -6.89 -6.31
C LEU A 18 11.00 -6.23 -7.25
N GLY A 19 11.16 -6.42 -8.56
CA GLY A 19 10.23 -5.93 -9.56
C GLY A 19 8.84 -6.56 -9.42
N LEU A 20 8.78 -7.87 -9.23
CA LEU A 20 7.52 -8.59 -9.05
C LEU A 20 6.81 -8.19 -7.76
N SER A 21 7.55 -8.10 -6.65
CA SER A 21 7.02 -7.65 -5.35
C SER A 21 6.47 -6.22 -5.43
N ASN A 22 7.21 -5.31 -6.08
CA ASN A 22 6.74 -3.93 -6.24
C ASN A 22 5.50 -3.85 -7.14
N ALA A 23 5.45 -4.61 -8.24
CA ALA A 23 4.29 -4.67 -9.12
C ALA A 23 3.07 -5.25 -8.40
N SER A 24 3.25 -6.31 -7.63
CA SER A 24 2.20 -6.92 -6.81
C SER A 24 1.67 -5.94 -5.74
N GLY A 25 2.56 -5.22 -5.06
CA GLY A 25 2.16 -4.23 -4.06
C GLY A 25 1.44 -3.00 -4.64
N MET A 26 1.59 -2.74 -5.94
CA MET A 26 0.86 -1.68 -6.63
C MET A 26 -0.50 -2.14 -7.18
N PHE A 27 -0.77 -3.42 -7.19
CA PHE A 27 -2.07 -3.94 -7.61
C PHE A 27 -3.12 -3.68 -6.53
N ASP A 28 -4.07 -2.81 -6.85
CA ASP A 28 -5.13 -2.38 -5.95
C ASP A 28 -6.50 -2.58 -6.62
N ILE A 29 -7.32 -3.42 -6.00
CA ILE A 29 -8.67 -3.70 -6.49
C ILE A 29 -9.55 -2.45 -6.48
N THR A 30 -9.42 -1.61 -5.45
CA THR A 30 -10.21 -0.38 -5.31
C THR A 30 -9.81 0.64 -6.37
N GLY A 31 -8.52 0.79 -6.65
CA GLY A 31 -8.02 1.63 -7.72
C GLY A 31 -8.46 1.14 -9.09
N THR A 32 -8.49 -0.17 -9.30
CA THR A 32 -9.01 -0.77 -10.53
C THR A 32 -10.50 -0.46 -10.72
N MET A 33 -11.32 -0.61 -9.69
CA MET A 33 -12.74 -0.26 -9.72
C MET A 33 -12.94 1.24 -10.01
N LEU A 34 -12.12 2.10 -9.42
CA LEU A 34 -12.16 3.54 -9.67
C LEU A 34 -11.81 3.88 -11.14
N MET A 35 -10.81 3.22 -11.72
CA MET A 35 -10.46 3.40 -13.13
C MET A 35 -11.59 2.95 -14.05
N VAL A 36 -12.24 1.83 -13.77
CA VAL A 36 -13.41 1.37 -14.53
C VAL A 36 -14.56 2.38 -14.43
N TYR A 37 -14.83 2.89 -13.23
CA TYR A 37 -15.83 3.95 -13.04
C TYR A 37 -15.50 5.21 -13.86
N TRP A 38 -14.25 5.68 -13.85
CA TRP A 38 -13.84 6.85 -14.63
C TRP A 38 -13.96 6.62 -16.13
N ALA A 39 -13.57 5.43 -16.60
CA ALA A 39 -13.72 5.08 -18.01
C ALA A 39 -15.18 5.11 -18.46
N PHE A 40 -16.09 4.65 -17.58
CA PHE A 40 -17.52 4.65 -17.85
C PHE A 40 -18.15 6.04 -17.78
N ALA A 41 -17.82 6.82 -16.74
CA ALA A 41 -18.40 8.15 -16.49
C ALA A 41 -17.85 9.24 -17.41
N TYR A 42 -16.55 9.20 -17.70
CA TYR A 42 -15.83 10.27 -18.43
C TYR A 42 -15.20 9.82 -19.77
N GLY A 43 -15.37 8.53 -20.11
CA GLY A 43 -14.78 7.94 -21.30
C GLY A 43 -13.30 7.57 -21.14
N PHE A 44 -12.73 6.86 -22.11
CA PHE A 44 -11.36 6.32 -22.06
C PHE A 44 -10.26 7.40 -21.88
N LYS A 45 -10.53 8.63 -22.22
CA LYS A 45 -9.57 9.74 -22.01
C LYS A 45 -9.20 9.93 -20.54
N SER A 46 -10.10 9.62 -19.63
CA SER A 46 -9.88 9.76 -18.18
C SER A 46 -8.81 8.82 -17.64
N LEU A 47 -8.55 7.70 -18.30
CA LEU A 47 -7.56 6.71 -17.88
C LEU A 47 -6.11 7.23 -17.98
N TRP A 48 -5.86 8.25 -18.79
CA TRP A 48 -4.55 8.87 -18.91
C TRP A 48 -4.14 9.64 -17.65
N ILE A 49 -5.08 10.21 -16.92
CA ILE A 49 -4.80 11.03 -15.73
C ILE A 49 -4.09 10.22 -14.63
N PRO A 50 -4.65 9.11 -14.13
CA PRO A 50 -4.01 8.31 -13.10
C PRO A 50 -2.74 7.60 -13.59
N TRP A 51 -2.58 7.42 -14.90
CA TRP A 51 -1.42 6.75 -15.46
C TRP A 51 -0.20 7.67 -15.60
N LEU A 52 -0.41 8.90 -16.03
CA LEU A 52 0.67 9.86 -16.24
C LEU A 52 1.38 10.25 -14.94
N TRP A 53 0.65 10.49 -13.88
CA TRP A 53 1.22 10.94 -12.61
C TRP A 53 2.19 9.93 -11.98
N PRO A 54 1.85 8.65 -11.78
CA PRO A 54 2.79 7.67 -11.24
C PRO A 54 4.01 7.45 -12.13
N VAL A 55 3.85 7.49 -13.46
CA VAL A 55 4.94 7.25 -14.41
C VAL A 55 6.05 8.29 -14.26
N PHE A 56 5.74 9.57 -14.19
CA PHE A 56 6.75 10.63 -14.01
C PHE A 56 7.47 10.48 -12.67
N ASN A 57 6.74 10.21 -11.60
CA ASN A 57 7.33 10.00 -10.28
C ASN A 57 8.27 8.78 -10.27
N GLN A 58 7.87 7.67 -10.86
CA GLN A 58 8.68 6.46 -10.93
C GLN A 58 9.94 6.64 -11.80
N ILE A 59 9.84 7.35 -12.92
CA ILE A 59 11.01 7.66 -13.76
C ILE A 59 12.00 8.53 -12.99
N PHE A 60 11.53 9.56 -12.29
CA PHE A 60 12.39 10.43 -11.48
C PHE A 60 13.08 9.64 -10.37
N LEU A 61 12.36 8.79 -9.67
CA LEU A 61 12.90 7.92 -8.63
C LEU A 61 13.95 6.96 -9.20
N MET A 62 13.69 6.37 -10.36
CA MET A 62 14.60 5.42 -11.01
C MET A 62 15.90 6.10 -11.46
N VAL A 63 15.79 7.23 -12.15
CA VAL A 63 16.95 7.89 -12.78
C VAL A 63 17.79 8.67 -11.78
N TYR A 64 17.16 9.39 -10.85
CA TYR A 64 17.87 10.31 -9.96
C TYR A 64 17.98 9.80 -8.53
N LEU A 65 16.89 9.35 -7.92
CA LEU A 65 16.88 9.06 -6.50
C LEU A 65 17.38 7.67 -6.13
N SER A 66 17.28 6.68 -6.99
CA SER A 66 17.62 5.29 -6.67
C SER A 66 19.07 5.13 -6.21
N VAL A 67 20.01 5.75 -6.91
CA VAL A 67 21.45 5.70 -6.57
C VAL A 67 21.73 6.40 -5.24
N TRP A 68 21.07 7.52 -4.99
CA TRP A 68 21.26 8.30 -3.76
C TRP A 68 20.67 7.57 -2.54
N LEU A 69 19.47 7.00 -2.69
CA LEU A 69 18.85 6.20 -1.65
C LEU A 69 19.68 4.96 -1.31
N ARG A 70 20.17 4.25 -2.32
CA ARG A 70 21.02 3.07 -2.11
C ARG A 70 22.32 3.41 -1.38
N ARG A 71 22.96 4.52 -1.73
CA ARG A 71 24.20 4.99 -1.08
C ARG A 71 23.99 5.49 0.34
N SER A 72 22.81 6.00 0.67
CA SER A 72 22.50 6.52 2.01
C SER A 72 22.43 5.44 3.08
N ASN A 73 22.21 4.19 2.68
CA ASN A 73 22.15 3.01 3.56
C ASN A 73 21.16 3.16 4.73
N VAL A 74 20.06 3.86 4.51
CA VAL A 74 18.97 4.07 5.48
C VAL A 74 17.80 3.14 5.19
N LEU A 75 17.02 2.81 6.24
CA LEU A 75 15.84 1.93 6.12
C LEU A 75 14.61 2.65 5.60
N THR A 76 14.48 3.94 5.91
CA THR A 76 13.28 4.71 5.60
C THR A 76 13.59 6.04 4.92
N GLY A 77 12.63 6.53 4.11
CA GLY A 77 12.74 7.86 3.52
C GLY A 77 12.83 8.99 4.55
N ALA A 78 12.24 8.80 5.73
CA ALA A 78 12.35 9.76 6.82
C ALA A 78 13.78 9.85 7.39
N GLU A 79 14.47 8.72 7.55
CA GLU A 79 15.87 8.70 7.98
C GLU A 79 16.81 9.35 6.95
N TRP A 80 16.47 9.23 5.67
CA TRP A 80 17.24 9.87 4.59
C TRP A 80 17.33 11.39 4.77
N ILE A 81 16.28 12.03 5.28
CA ILE A 81 16.29 13.47 5.59
C ILE A 81 17.41 13.80 6.58
N LYS A 82 17.54 13.02 7.65
CA LYS A 82 18.62 13.23 8.64
C LYS A 82 20.01 12.96 8.07
N THR A 83 20.12 11.96 7.22
CA THR A 83 21.38 11.65 6.53
C THR A 83 21.79 12.77 5.56
N ARG A 84 20.82 13.37 4.87
CA ARG A 84 21.06 14.44 3.88
C ARG A 84 21.31 15.80 4.52
N PHE A 85 20.54 16.17 5.54
CA PHE A 85 20.51 17.53 6.10
C PHE A 85 21.10 17.63 7.51
N GLY A 86 21.62 16.52 8.04
CA GLY A 86 22.21 16.48 9.37
C GLY A 86 21.18 16.47 10.52
N LYS A 87 21.67 16.78 11.73
CA LYS A 87 20.85 16.69 12.97
C LYS A 87 20.35 18.06 13.46
N GLY A 88 20.27 19.06 12.60
CA GLY A 88 19.76 20.38 12.97
C GLY A 88 18.26 20.39 13.30
N LYS A 89 17.77 21.47 13.95
CA LYS A 89 16.36 21.63 14.32
C LYS A 89 15.43 21.51 13.12
N GLY A 90 15.78 22.09 11.97
CA GLY A 90 15.01 22.00 10.74
C GLY A 90 14.92 20.59 10.18
N SER A 91 16.02 19.84 10.20
CA SER A 91 16.06 18.44 9.77
C SER A 91 15.20 17.55 10.67
N THR A 92 15.25 17.78 11.99
CA THR A 92 14.42 17.05 12.95
C THR A 92 12.94 17.34 12.74
N LEU A 93 12.57 18.59 12.52
CA LEU A 93 11.19 18.97 12.22
C LEU A 93 10.69 18.34 10.93
N SER A 94 11.47 18.41 9.84
CA SER A 94 11.13 17.79 8.56
C SER A 94 10.98 16.27 8.68
N HIS A 95 11.87 15.60 9.39
CA HIS A 95 11.77 14.17 9.69
C HIS A 95 10.47 13.82 10.42
N THR A 96 10.10 14.59 11.45
CA THR A 96 8.87 14.37 12.21
C THR A 96 7.63 14.58 11.34
N ILE A 97 7.60 15.64 10.53
CA ILE A 97 6.49 15.92 9.60
C ILE A 97 6.30 14.77 8.62
N VAL A 98 7.40 14.26 8.04
CA VAL A 98 7.33 13.13 7.09
C VAL A 98 6.81 11.87 7.77
N ILE A 99 7.21 11.58 9.01
CA ILE A 99 6.69 10.43 9.76
C ILE A 99 5.18 10.58 10.00
N VAL A 100 4.75 11.74 10.50
CA VAL A 100 3.32 11.98 10.75
C VAL A 100 2.51 11.86 9.47
N PHE A 101 2.98 12.48 8.39
CA PHE A 101 2.33 12.39 7.09
C PHE A 101 2.27 10.94 6.56
N ALA A 102 3.36 10.19 6.70
CA ALA A 102 3.40 8.79 6.30
C ALA A 102 2.40 7.94 7.09
N LEU A 103 2.30 8.14 8.40
CA LEU A 103 1.33 7.42 9.24
C LEU A 103 -0.12 7.75 8.83
N LEU A 104 -0.44 9.02 8.62
CA LEU A 104 -1.77 9.42 8.15
C LEU A 104 -2.09 8.85 6.77
N SER A 105 -1.12 8.85 5.86
CA SER A 105 -1.26 8.27 4.52
C SER A 105 -1.50 6.77 4.57
N VAL A 106 -0.74 6.04 5.39
CA VAL A 106 -0.92 4.59 5.56
C VAL A 106 -2.31 4.26 6.11
N LEU A 107 -2.77 5.00 7.13
CA LEU A 107 -4.13 4.82 7.66
C LEU A 107 -5.21 5.10 6.59
N GLY A 108 -5.02 6.13 5.78
CA GLY A 108 -5.92 6.44 4.67
C GLY A 108 -5.97 5.33 3.62
N PHE A 109 -4.81 4.84 3.19
CA PHE A 109 -4.71 3.74 2.22
C PHE A 109 -5.27 2.42 2.76
N LEU A 110 -4.98 2.08 4.01
CA LEU A 110 -5.53 0.88 4.64
C LEU A 110 -7.05 0.94 4.73
N SER A 111 -7.60 2.07 5.14
CA SER A 111 -9.07 2.26 5.23
C SER A 111 -9.73 2.17 3.85
N TYR A 112 -9.13 2.79 2.85
CA TYR A 112 -9.57 2.74 1.47
C TYR A 112 -9.56 1.31 0.92
N GLY A 113 -8.45 0.58 1.08
CA GLY A 113 -8.32 -0.81 0.64
C GLY A 113 -9.28 -1.75 1.38
N PHE A 114 -9.44 -1.56 2.69
CA PHE A 114 -10.36 -2.30 3.53
C PHE A 114 -11.82 -2.20 3.05
N ILE A 115 -12.30 -0.99 2.79
CA ILE A 115 -13.66 -0.76 2.29
C ILE A 115 -13.81 -1.34 0.88
N GLY A 116 -12.80 -1.16 0.04
CA GLY A 116 -12.82 -1.63 -1.35
C GLY A 116 -12.90 -3.15 -1.45
N ILE A 117 -12.07 -3.88 -0.72
CA ILE A 117 -12.11 -5.35 -0.70
C ILE A 117 -13.42 -5.85 -0.12
N GLY A 118 -13.94 -5.20 0.93
CA GLY A 118 -15.22 -5.54 1.53
C GLY A 118 -16.36 -5.45 0.54
N LYS A 119 -16.49 -4.34 -0.16
CA LYS A 119 -17.53 -4.15 -1.20
C LYS A 119 -17.37 -5.09 -2.39
N PHE A 120 -16.12 -5.35 -2.81
CA PHE A 120 -15.84 -6.28 -3.88
C PHE A 120 -16.28 -7.70 -3.51
N MET A 121 -15.95 -8.15 -2.31
CA MET A 121 -16.27 -9.49 -1.84
C MET A 121 -17.79 -9.68 -1.65
N GLU A 122 -18.52 -8.66 -1.23
CA GLU A 122 -19.97 -8.70 -1.12
C GLU A 122 -20.67 -9.04 -2.45
N ILE A 123 -20.09 -8.61 -3.59
CA ILE A 123 -20.62 -8.90 -4.93
C ILE A 123 -20.42 -10.38 -5.29
N PHE A 124 -19.26 -10.96 -4.93
CA PHE A 124 -18.92 -12.34 -5.30
C PHE A 124 -19.41 -13.39 -4.31
N ILE A 125 -19.53 -13.01 -3.04
CA ILE A 125 -19.97 -13.87 -1.95
C ILE A 125 -21.22 -13.22 -1.32
N PRO A 126 -22.42 -13.55 -1.79
CA PRO A 126 -23.66 -13.00 -1.23
C PRO A 126 -23.75 -13.28 0.28
N TRP A 127 -24.23 -12.30 1.03
CA TRP A 127 -24.30 -12.40 2.50
C TRP A 127 -25.15 -13.56 3.00
N GLU A 128 -26.15 -13.97 2.23
CA GLU A 128 -27.02 -15.11 2.54
C GLU A 128 -26.24 -16.42 2.70
N VAL A 129 -25.11 -16.56 2.02
CA VAL A 129 -24.25 -17.76 2.09
C VAL A 129 -23.43 -17.77 3.37
N VAL A 130 -23.02 -16.61 3.87
CA VAL A 130 -22.13 -16.46 5.01
C VAL A 130 -22.88 -16.25 6.32
N SER A 131 -24.07 -15.65 6.27
CA SER A 131 -24.88 -15.35 7.45
C SER A 131 -25.17 -16.55 8.37
N PRO A 132 -25.37 -17.79 7.88
CA PRO A 132 -25.60 -18.93 8.76
C PRO A 132 -24.41 -19.30 9.65
N PHE A 133 -23.19 -18.91 9.26
CA PHE A 133 -21.96 -19.21 10.02
C PHE A 133 -21.63 -18.12 11.07
N ILE A 134 -22.35 -17.00 11.04
CA ILE A 134 -22.10 -15.88 11.94
C ILE A 134 -23.19 -15.82 13.00
N PRO A 135 -22.84 -15.90 14.31
CA PRO A 135 -23.83 -16.03 15.39
C PRO A 135 -24.58 -14.73 15.73
N PHE A 136 -24.30 -13.63 15.05
CA PHE A 136 -24.92 -12.32 15.31
C PHE A 136 -25.51 -11.74 14.03
N ASN A 137 -26.60 -10.99 14.20
CA ASN A 137 -27.27 -10.33 13.08
C ASN A 137 -26.51 -9.06 12.69
N VAL A 138 -25.98 -9.04 11.46
CA VAL A 138 -25.24 -7.89 10.91
C VAL A 138 -26.19 -7.08 10.01
N PRO A 139 -26.44 -5.80 10.31
CA PRO A 139 -27.16 -4.93 9.39
C PRO A 139 -26.48 -4.87 8.02
N ALA A 140 -27.24 -4.77 6.94
CA ALA A 140 -26.74 -4.77 5.57
C ALA A 140 -25.65 -3.71 5.31
N GLU A 141 -25.72 -2.56 5.98
CA GLU A 141 -24.74 -1.49 5.90
C GLU A 141 -23.33 -1.92 6.36
N TYR A 142 -23.23 -2.87 7.30
CA TYR A 142 -21.97 -3.33 7.87
C TYR A 142 -21.42 -4.61 7.24
N VAL A 143 -22.14 -5.22 6.32
CA VAL A 143 -21.69 -6.45 5.62
C VAL A 143 -20.34 -6.26 4.93
N PRO A 144 -20.09 -5.19 4.15
CA PRO A 144 -18.77 -4.95 3.56
C PRO A 144 -17.65 -4.83 4.60
N HIS A 145 -17.96 -4.29 5.78
CA HIS A 145 -16.97 -4.15 6.86
C HIS A 145 -16.57 -5.50 7.44
N VAL A 146 -17.52 -6.43 7.58
CA VAL A 146 -17.21 -7.80 8.04
C VAL A 146 -16.29 -8.51 7.07
N TYR A 147 -16.57 -8.44 5.77
CA TYR A 147 -15.68 -8.98 4.75
C TYR A 147 -14.31 -8.30 4.77
N GLY A 148 -14.29 -6.96 4.89
CA GLY A 148 -13.05 -6.19 4.99
C GLY A 148 -12.20 -6.64 6.17
N ILE A 149 -12.77 -6.79 7.38
CA ILE A 149 -12.07 -7.28 8.57
C ILE A 149 -11.49 -8.68 8.33
N PHE A 150 -12.29 -9.59 7.80
CA PHE A 150 -11.89 -10.98 7.59
C PHE A 150 -10.69 -11.06 6.64
N PHE A 151 -10.80 -10.50 5.44
CA PHE A 151 -9.73 -10.56 4.44
C PHE A 151 -8.50 -9.76 4.83
N THR A 152 -8.66 -8.60 5.46
CA THR A 152 -7.53 -7.80 5.96
C THR A 152 -6.80 -8.52 7.09
N THR A 153 -7.52 -9.24 7.95
CA THR A 153 -6.90 -10.04 9.02
C THR A 153 -6.04 -11.16 8.42
N ILE A 154 -6.56 -11.90 7.43
CA ILE A 154 -5.79 -12.94 6.74
C ILE A 154 -4.54 -12.33 6.08
N ALA A 155 -4.69 -11.22 5.36
CA ALA A 155 -3.58 -10.52 4.72
C ALA A 155 -2.53 -10.07 5.75
N THR A 156 -2.96 -9.54 6.89
CA THR A 156 -2.06 -9.11 7.97
C THR A 156 -1.25 -10.28 8.52
N PHE A 157 -1.88 -11.41 8.80
CA PHE A 157 -1.17 -12.60 9.25
C PHE A 157 -0.16 -13.10 8.22
N TYR A 158 -0.55 -13.15 6.96
CA TYR A 158 0.33 -13.52 5.87
C TYR A 158 1.57 -12.61 5.78
N VAL A 159 1.37 -11.29 5.81
CA VAL A 159 2.46 -10.31 5.75
C VAL A 159 3.36 -10.40 6.99
N MET A 160 2.80 -10.61 8.19
CA MET A 160 3.59 -10.78 9.41
C MET A 160 4.49 -12.02 9.37
N LEU A 161 4.04 -13.10 8.74
CA LEU A 161 4.81 -14.33 8.60
C LEU A 161 5.87 -14.26 7.51
N GLY A 162 5.53 -13.66 6.37
CA GLY A 162 6.40 -13.61 5.21
C GLY A 162 7.39 -12.43 5.20
N GLY A 163 7.08 -11.34 5.89
CA GLY A 163 7.89 -10.12 5.84
C GLY A 163 8.03 -9.60 4.40
N MET A 164 9.25 -9.21 3.99
CA MET A 164 9.54 -8.72 2.64
C MET A 164 9.30 -9.76 1.52
N LEU A 165 9.20 -11.04 1.86
CA LEU A 165 9.00 -12.13 0.90
C LEU A 165 7.53 -12.55 0.76
N SER A 166 6.62 -11.89 1.47
CA SER A 166 5.18 -12.18 1.45
C SER A 166 4.47 -11.58 0.23
#